data_adc38472e3245cb76bede7ddb829b058
#
_entry.id   adc38472e3245cb76bede7ddb829b058
#
_cell.length_a   1.000
_cell.length_b   1.000
_cell.length_c   1.000
_cell.angle_alpha   90.00
_cell.angle_beta   90.00
_cell.angle_gamma   90.00
#
_symmetry.space_group_name_H-M   'P 1'
#
loop_
_entity.id
_entity.type
_entity.pdbx_description
1 polymer ?
#
loop_
_entity_poly.entity_id
_entity_poly.type
_entity_poly.pdbx_seq_one_letter_code
_entity_poly.pdbx_strand_id
1 'polypeptide(L)'
;IAVHDGARPLIRPEQIDELIRFGERTYAAAPAVPVKDTIKRAKGGDGKTVPEGCMVENTPDRSTLYAVQTPQCFDRAAYLAALDELDEASARLVTDDCSLFELTGRSVELVQGDYANIKITTREDLPRAGNGGKKMRIGHGYDVHRLVEGRKLILGGVEVPYEKGLLGHSDADVLAHAVMDAVLGAAALGDIGQHFPDTAEEYAGADSLMLARRVAEIMTGHGWRIENIDATILCQRPKLAPHIPAMRAKLAEAFGMPVDAVSVKATTEEHLGFTGEGLGIAAHAVALIEAV
;
A
#
# COMPACT_ATOMS: atom_id res chain seq x y z
N ILE A 1 21.88 -26.12 5.13
CA ILE A 1 20.81 -25.83 6.08
C ILE A 1 20.55 -24.34 6.06
N ALA A 2 19.29 -23.93 6.01
CA ALA A 2 18.88 -22.54 6.19
C ALA A 2 17.94 -22.49 7.42
N VAL A 3 18.28 -21.66 8.40
CA VAL A 3 17.49 -21.44 9.62
C VAL A 3 16.88 -20.04 9.54
N HIS A 4 15.55 -19.96 9.66
CA HIS A 4 14.83 -18.70 9.53
C HIS A 4 13.85 -18.44 10.66
N ASP A 5 13.86 -17.21 11.18
CA ASP A 5 12.89 -16.74 12.14
C ASP A 5 11.49 -16.67 11.50
N GLY A 6 10.52 -17.43 11.98
CA GLY A 6 9.11 -17.29 11.57
C GLY A 6 8.52 -15.91 11.84
N ALA A 7 9.21 -15.09 12.63
CA ALA A 7 8.86 -13.70 12.93
C ALA A 7 9.43 -12.67 11.92
N ARG A 8 10.04 -13.11 10.80
CA ARG A 8 10.54 -12.23 9.72
C ARG A 8 9.81 -12.49 8.40
N PRO A 9 8.55 -12.08 8.26
CA PRO A 9 7.73 -12.43 7.10
C PRO A 9 8.08 -11.67 5.81
N LEU A 10 9.00 -10.68 5.87
CA LEU A 10 9.29 -9.78 4.75
C LEU A 10 10.57 -10.14 4.00
N ILE A 11 11.15 -11.33 4.21
CA ILE A 11 12.26 -11.84 3.41
C ILE A 11 11.81 -12.06 1.97
N ARG A 12 12.62 -11.65 1.01
CA ARG A 12 12.35 -11.87 -0.41
C ARG A 12 13.05 -13.13 -0.93
N PRO A 13 12.45 -13.87 -1.89
CA PRO A 13 13.03 -15.08 -2.46
C PRO A 13 14.44 -14.88 -2.99
N GLU A 14 14.71 -13.75 -3.66
CA GLU A 14 16.01 -13.43 -4.24
C GLU A 14 17.12 -13.33 -3.19
N GLN A 15 16.77 -12.80 -1.99
CA GLN A 15 17.69 -12.71 -0.85
C GLN A 15 18.02 -14.09 -0.28
N ILE A 16 17.07 -15.00 -0.29
CA ILE A 16 17.30 -16.41 0.12
C ILE A 16 18.25 -17.11 -0.88
N ASP A 17 17.98 -16.95 -2.17
CA ASP A 17 18.82 -17.56 -3.23
C ASP A 17 20.25 -17.03 -3.20
N GLU A 18 20.44 -15.73 -2.98
CA GLU A 18 21.74 -15.11 -2.86
C GLU A 18 22.50 -15.66 -1.64
N LEU A 19 21.82 -15.74 -0.50
CA LEU A 19 22.41 -16.24 0.75
C LEU A 19 22.83 -17.71 0.64
N ILE A 20 22.03 -18.55 -0.02
CA ILE A 20 22.37 -19.96 -0.26
C ILE A 20 23.66 -20.06 -1.08
N ARG A 21 23.80 -19.27 -2.17
CA ARG A 21 25.03 -19.23 -3.00
C ARG A 21 26.26 -18.81 -2.19
N PHE A 22 26.11 -17.87 -1.23
CA PHE A 22 27.19 -17.52 -0.33
C PHE A 22 27.54 -18.66 0.62
N GLY A 23 26.53 -19.28 1.26
CA GLY A 23 26.72 -20.38 2.19
C GLY A 23 27.40 -21.60 1.57
N GLU A 24 27.17 -21.89 0.27
CA GLU A 24 27.85 -22.95 -0.47
C GLU A 24 29.35 -22.72 -0.63
N ARG A 25 29.83 -21.47 -0.61
CA ARG A 25 31.23 -21.10 -0.79
C ARG A 25 31.98 -20.94 0.55
N THR A 26 31.29 -20.50 1.59
CA THR A 26 31.88 -20.04 2.86
C THR A 26 31.57 -20.92 4.04
N TYR A 27 30.79 -21.98 3.85
CA TYR A 27 30.27 -22.90 4.88
C TYR A 27 29.25 -22.29 5.86
N ALA A 28 29.27 -20.96 6.06
CA ALA A 28 28.29 -20.25 6.87
C ALA A 28 28.14 -18.79 6.41
N ALA A 29 26.91 -18.35 6.20
CA ALA A 29 26.59 -16.99 5.81
C ALA A 29 25.31 -16.49 6.48
N ALA A 30 25.29 -15.20 6.85
CA ALA A 30 24.12 -14.54 7.42
C ALA A 30 23.95 -13.12 6.87
N PRO A 31 22.70 -12.68 6.59
CA PRO A 31 22.44 -11.32 6.18
C PRO A 31 22.59 -10.39 7.39
N ALA A 32 23.17 -9.22 7.18
CA ALA A 32 23.36 -8.24 8.22
C ALA A 32 23.23 -6.82 7.67
N VAL A 33 22.78 -5.90 8.52
CA VAL A 33 22.69 -4.46 8.21
C VAL A 33 23.52 -3.65 9.19
N PRO A 34 24.18 -2.55 8.78
CA PRO A 34 24.87 -1.65 9.68
C PRO A 34 23.92 -1.14 10.79
N VAL A 35 24.42 -1.06 12.02
CA VAL A 35 23.65 -0.50 13.13
C VAL A 35 23.48 1.01 12.95
N LYS A 36 22.23 1.52 13.00
CA LYS A 36 21.93 2.95 12.84
C LYS A 36 22.06 3.74 14.13
N ASP A 37 21.66 3.13 15.25
CA ASP A 37 21.67 3.79 16.55
C ASP A 37 23.04 3.69 17.23
N THR A 38 23.31 4.61 18.16
CA THR A 38 24.48 4.53 19.01
C THR A 38 24.26 3.46 20.08
N ILE A 39 25.04 2.38 20.02
CA ILE A 39 24.97 1.29 21.00
C ILE A 39 25.79 1.66 22.25
N LYS A 40 25.19 1.43 23.41
CA LYS A 40 25.87 1.57 24.71
C LYS A 40 25.97 0.19 25.38
N ARG A 41 27.13 -0.17 25.81
CA ARG A 41 27.30 -1.29 26.75
C ARG A 41 27.03 -0.78 28.17
N ALA A 42 26.15 -1.47 28.89
CA ALA A 42 25.76 -1.11 30.24
C ALA A 42 26.37 -2.06 31.28
N LYS A 43 26.62 -1.57 32.48
CA LYS A 43 27.05 -2.40 33.62
C LYS A 43 25.82 -3.08 34.23
N GLY A 44 25.80 -4.42 34.30
CA GLY A 44 24.77 -5.17 35.01
C GLY A 44 23.41 -5.19 34.36
N GLY A 45 23.32 -4.98 33.05
CA GLY A 45 22.06 -5.11 32.30
C GLY A 45 21.67 -6.58 32.07
N ASP A 46 20.34 -6.88 32.05
CA ASP A 46 19.79 -8.19 31.76
C ASP A 46 19.32 -8.33 30.28
N GLY A 47 19.49 -7.29 29.49
CA GLY A 47 19.09 -7.22 28.07
C GLY A 47 17.58 -7.09 27.83
N LYS A 48 16.74 -6.99 28.88
CA LYS A 48 15.28 -6.93 28.78
C LYS A 48 14.73 -5.55 29.03
N THR A 49 15.20 -4.90 30.08
CA THR A 49 14.81 -3.55 30.48
C THR A 49 16.04 -2.72 30.84
N VAL A 50 15.90 -1.40 30.84
CA VAL A 50 16.94 -0.51 31.38
C VAL A 50 16.63 -0.30 32.87
N PRO A 51 17.39 -0.90 33.80
CA PRO A 51 17.16 -0.72 35.24
C PRO A 51 17.40 0.74 35.66
N GLU A 52 16.71 1.17 36.71
CA GLU A 52 16.97 2.48 37.32
C GLU A 52 18.41 2.54 37.82
N GLY A 53 19.12 3.64 37.52
CA GLY A 53 20.52 3.81 37.87
C GLY A 53 21.51 3.02 37.00
N CYS A 54 21.10 2.43 35.91
CA CYS A 54 21.94 1.71 34.96
C CYS A 54 23.01 2.66 34.36
N MET A 55 24.27 2.33 34.53
CA MET A 55 25.41 3.16 34.08
C MET A 55 26.04 2.62 32.80
N VAL A 56 26.38 3.52 31.88
CA VAL A 56 27.13 3.17 30.67
C VAL A 56 28.54 2.72 31.03
N GLU A 57 28.96 1.57 30.53
CA GLU A 57 30.34 1.08 30.61
C GLU A 57 31.21 1.66 29.49
N ASN A 58 30.78 1.49 28.26
CA ASN A 58 31.48 2.04 27.10
C ASN A 58 30.51 2.21 25.90
N THR A 59 31.02 2.84 24.85
CA THR A 59 30.34 2.96 23.54
C THR A 59 31.21 2.24 22.51
N PRO A 60 30.77 1.06 22.00
CA PRO A 60 31.50 0.38 20.93
C PRO A 60 31.56 1.23 19.66
N ASP A 61 32.60 1.03 18.86
CA ASP A 61 32.70 1.67 17.55
C ASP A 61 31.59 1.13 16.62
N ARG A 62 30.63 2.00 16.29
CA ARG A 62 29.47 1.65 15.46
C ARG A 62 29.87 1.19 14.07
N SER A 63 31.01 1.62 13.53
CA SER A 63 31.46 1.21 12.19
C SER A 63 31.75 -0.29 12.07
N THR A 64 31.93 -0.97 13.20
CA THR A 64 32.19 -2.41 13.29
C THR A 64 30.97 -3.23 13.73
N LEU A 65 29.80 -2.59 13.93
CA LEU A 65 28.63 -3.23 14.46
C LEU A 65 27.57 -3.46 13.35
N TYR A 66 27.08 -4.68 13.28
CA TYR A 66 26.04 -5.11 12.35
C TYR A 66 24.92 -5.81 13.10
N ALA A 67 23.69 -5.52 12.73
CA ALA A 67 22.52 -6.25 13.20
C ALA A 67 22.27 -7.43 12.26
N VAL A 68 22.51 -8.64 12.75
CA VAL A 68 22.35 -9.89 12.01
C VAL A 68 20.88 -10.23 11.87
N GLN A 69 20.52 -10.75 10.71
CA GLN A 69 19.18 -11.16 10.36
C GLN A 69 19.12 -12.66 10.06
N THR A 70 17.95 -13.17 9.71
CA THR A 70 17.77 -14.51 9.19
C THR A 70 17.11 -14.44 7.79
N PRO A 71 17.22 -15.48 6.92
CA PRO A 71 17.80 -16.82 7.19
C PRO A 71 19.31 -16.77 7.42
N GLN A 72 19.81 -17.71 8.21
CA GLN A 72 21.23 -18.00 8.36
C GLN A 72 21.49 -19.33 7.64
N CYS A 73 22.45 -19.36 6.74
CA CYS A 73 22.73 -20.51 5.90
C CYS A 73 24.06 -21.16 6.24
N PHE A 74 24.04 -22.50 6.35
CA PHE A 74 25.20 -23.29 6.80
C PHE A 74 25.37 -24.53 5.91
N ASP A 75 26.62 -24.94 5.68
CA ASP A 75 26.91 -26.29 5.19
C ASP A 75 26.39 -27.29 6.20
N ARG A 76 25.71 -28.33 5.73
CA ARG A 76 25.04 -29.31 6.60
C ARG A 76 26.03 -30.09 7.47
N ALA A 77 27.16 -30.51 6.87
CA ALA A 77 28.14 -31.32 7.60
C ALA A 77 28.88 -30.47 8.64
N ALA A 78 29.25 -29.24 8.29
CA ALA A 78 29.87 -28.29 9.21
C ALA A 78 28.94 -27.91 10.38
N TYR A 79 27.66 -27.73 10.11
CA TYR A 79 26.65 -27.40 11.13
C TYR A 79 26.46 -28.55 12.14
N LEU A 80 26.33 -29.79 11.65
CA LEU A 80 26.19 -30.96 12.52
C LEU A 80 27.47 -31.19 13.35
N ALA A 81 28.67 -31.02 12.75
CA ALA A 81 29.92 -31.12 13.48
C ALA A 81 30.03 -30.06 14.58
N ALA A 82 29.59 -28.82 14.32
CA ALA A 82 29.58 -27.76 15.33
C ALA A 82 28.64 -28.09 16.51
N LEU A 83 27.48 -28.71 16.24
CA LEU A 83 26.57 -29.16 17.28
C LEU A 83 27.17 -30.27 18.15
N ASP A 84 27.87 -31.21 17.52
CA ASP A 84 28.50 -32.34 18.25
C ASP A 84 29.71 -31.89 19.11
N GLU A 85 30.39 -30.81 18.72
CA GLU A 85 31.54 -30.24 19.45
C GLU A 85 31.11 -29.34 20.63
N LEU A 86 29.86 -28.91 20.70
CA LEU A 86 29.33 -27.97 21.66
C LEU A 86 29.15 -28.63 23.04
N ASP A 87 29.87 -28.18 24.04
CA ASP A 87 29.67 -28.62 25.41
C ASP A 87 28.47 -27.94 26.08
N GLU A 88 28.00 -28.49 27.20
CA GLU A 88 26.81 -27.98 27.90
C GLU A 88 26.96 -26.54 28.41
N ALA A 89 28.18 -26.10 28.72
CA ALA A 89 28.45 -24.74 29.18
C ALA A 89 28.39 -23.74 28.03
N SER A 90 29.01 -24.08 26.89
CA SER A 90 28.99 -23.27 25.64
C SER A 90 27.61 -23.24 25.02
N ALA A 91 26.83 -24.31 25.12
CA ALA A 91 25.45 -24.35 24.63
C ALA A 91 24.54 -23.26 25.24
N ARG A 92 24.83 -22.86 26.49
CA ARG A 92 24.09 -21.77 27.17
C ARG A 92 24.46 -20.38 26.69
N LEU A 93 25.54 -20.24 25.93
CA LEU A 93 26.01 -18.98 25.36
C LEU A 93 25.54 -18.75 23.94
N VAL A 94 24.95 -19.79 23.30
CA VAL A 94 24.40 -19.69 21.93
C VAL A 94 23.20 -18.75 21.93
N THR A 95 23.29 -17.68 21.16
CA THR A 95 22.22 -16.68 20.98
C THR A 95 21.49 -16.83 19.64
N ASP A 96 22.23 -17.32 18.64
CA ASP A 96 21.73 -17.64 17.29
C ASP A 96 22.62 -18.73 16.66
N ASP A 97 22.26 -19.23 15.46
CA ASP A 97 23.04 -20.29 14.82
C ASP A 97 24.43 -19.84 14.35
N CYS A 98 24.63 -18.55 14.10
CA CYS A 98 25.98 -18.00 13.82
C CYS A 98 26.88 -18.14 15.05
N SER A 99 26.39 -17.86 16.24
CA SER A 99 27.17 -17.96 17.49
C SER A 99 27.61 -19.40 17.80
N LEU A 100 26.88 -20.42 17.32
CA LEU A 100 27.30 -21.81 17.37
C LEU A 100 28.63 -22.03 16.59
N PHE A 101 28.73 -21.44 15.39
CA PHE A 101 29.95 -21.49 14.56
C PHE A 101 31.11 -20.77 15.24
N GLU A 102 30.87 -19.57 15.78
CA GLU A 102 31.87 -18.77 16.46
C GLU A 102 32.44 -19.48 17.70
N LEU A 103 31.58 -20.06 18.54
CA LEU A 103 31.94 -20.80 19.74
C LEU A 103 32.76 -22.08 19.46
N THR A 104 32.59 -22.64 18.25
CA THR A 104 33.36 -23.81 17.78
C THR A 104 34.54 -23.41 16.86
N GLY A 105 34.93 -22.13 16.86
CA GLY A 105 36.09 -21.61 16.13
C GLY A 105 35.92 -21.55 14.60
N ARG A 106 34.71 -21.57 14.12
CA ARG A 106 34.36 -21.45 12.69
C ARG A 106 33.97 -20.01 12.34
N SER A 107 34.26 -19.60 11.14
CA SER A 107 33.91 -18.26 10.65
C SER A 107 32.51 -18.23 10.00
N VAL A 108 31.81 -17.10 10.15
CA VAL A 108 30.55 -16.78 9.49
C VAL A 108 30.78 -15.56 8.61
N GLU A 109 30.37 -15.63 7.33
CA GLU A 109 30.42 -14.48 6.44
C GLU A 109 29.13 -13.66 6.58
N LEU A 110 29.29 -12.34 6.77
CA LEU A 110 28.16 -11.42 6.75
C LEU A 110 27.95 -10.93 5.33
N VAL A 111 26.72 -11.10 4.81
CA VAL A 111 26.29 -10.57 3.50
C VAL A 111 25.34 -9.40 3.69
N GLN A 112 25.20 -8.56 2.68
CA GLN A 112 24.33 -7.40 2.74
C GLN A 112 22.87 -7.82 2.97
N GLY A 113 22.32 -7.40 4.11
CA GLY A 113 20.92 -7.57 4.48
C GLY A 113 20.05 -6.41 4.04
N ASP A 114 18.77 -6.45 4.42
CA ASP A 114 17.79 -5.42 4.10
C ASP A 114 17.08 -4.95 5.38
N TYR A 115 17.02 -3.63 5.58
CA TYR A 115 16.27 -3.07 6.71
C TYR A 115 14.77 -3.37 6.68
N ALA A 116 14.22 -3.72 5.51
CA ALA A 116 12.84 -4.16 5.41
C ALA A 116 12.61 -5.56 5.99
N ASN A 117 13.65 -6.42 6.09
CA ASN A 117 13.58 -7.75 6.69
C ASN A 117 13.58 -7.66 8.23
N ILE A 118 12.59 -6.97 8.77
CA ILE A 118 12.42 -6.78 10.21
C ILE A 118 12.02 -8.07 10.92
N LYS A 119 12.37 -8.18 12.21
CA LYS A 119 11.82 -9.21 13.11
C LYS A 119 10.66 -8.61 13.87
N ILE A 120 9.47 -9.21 13.75
CA ILE A 120 8.28 -8.82 14.50
C ILE A 120 8.40 -9.38 15.91
N THR A 121 8.68 -8.54 16.88
CA THR A 121 8.86 -8.91 18.28
C THR A 121 7.87 -8.21 19.21
N THR A 122 7.30 -7.08 18.76
CA THR A 122 6.34 -6.28 19.53
C THR A 122 5.09 -6.00 18.70
N ARG A 123 4.04 -5.50 19.35
CA ARG A 123 2.80 -5.09 18.65
C ARG A 123 3.04 -3.91 17.70
N GLU A 124 4.00 -3.06 18.03
CA GLU A 124 4.38 -1.90 17.25
C GLU A 124 5.06 -2.28 15.92
N ASP A 125 5.61 -3.51 15.82
CA ASP A 125 6.20 -4.03 14.58
C ASP A 125 5.15 -4.51 13.56
N LEU A 126 3.94 -4.86 14.02
CA LEU A 126 2.86 -5.40 13.18
C LEU A 126 2.47 -4.48 12.01
N PRO A 127 2.31 -3.15 12.17
CA PRO A 127 2.02 -2.26 11.05
C PRO A 127 3.12 -2.23 10.00
N ARG A 128 4.38 -2.48 10.38
CA ARG A 128 5.53 -2.53 9.46
C ARG A 128 5.58 -3.85 8.68
N ALA A 129 5.02 -4.91 9.22
CA ALA A 129 4.91 -6.22 8.55
C ALA A 129 3.75 -6.29 7.54
N GLY A 130 2.72 -5.45 7.73
CA GLY A 130 1.63 -5.28 6.78
C GLY A 130 1.95 -4.14 5.80
N ASN A 131 2.29 -4.44 4.56
CA ASN A 131 2.51 -3.49 3.45
C ASN A 131 3.35 -2.24 3.75
N GLY A 132 4.35 -2.33 4.61
CA GLY A 132 5.22 -1.20 4.93
C GLY A 132 4.54 -0.07 5.75
N GLY A 133 3.42 -0.34 6.42
CA GLY A 133 2.74 0.64 7.26
C GLY A 133 1.98 1.73 6.50
N LYS A 134 1.75 1.58 5.21
CA LYS A 134 1.00 2.55 4.42
C LYS A 134 -0.47 2.57 4.84
N LYS A 135 -0.92 3.74 5.24
CA LYS A 135 -2.30 3.94 5.67
C LYS A 135 -3.21 3.94 4.44
N MET A 136 -4.03 2.90 4.29
CA MET A 136 -5.02 2.78 3.22
C MET A 136 -6.40 3.17 3.74
N ARG A 137 -7.21 3.80 2.89
CA ARG A 137 -8.60 4.15 3.17
C ARG A 137 -9.48 3.87 1.97
N ILE A 138 -10.73 3.55 2.25
CA ILE A 138 -11.77 3.33 1.25
C ILE A 138 -12.81 4.44 1.40
N GLY A 139 -13.27 4.98 0.27
CA GLY A 139 -14.42 5.88 0.18
C GLY A 139 -15.44 5.35 -0.81
N HIS A 140 -16.70 5.74 -0.57
CA HIS A 140 -17.82 5.45 -1.46
C HIS A 140 -18.48 6.78 -1.85
N GLY A 141 -18.79 6.94 -3.14
CA GLY A 141 -19.54 8.05 -3.69
C GLY A 141 -20.79 7.55 -4.43
N TYR A 142 -21.81 8.38 -4.41
CA TYR A 142 -23.08 8.15 -5.10
C TYR A 142 -23.58 9.48 -5.65
N ASP A 143 -23.99 9.48 -6.93
CA ASP A 143 -24.65 10.62 -7.53
C ASP A 143 -25.80 10.16 -8.45
N VAL A 144 -26.77 11.04 -8.67
CA VAL A 144 -27.95 10.77 -9.49
C VAL A 144 -28.45 12.05 -10.15
N HIS A 145 -28.73 11.96 -11.45
CA HIS A 145 -29.28 13.06 -12.21
C HIS A 145 -30.49 12.61 -13.05
N ARG A 146 -31.47 13.52 -13.20
CA ARG A 146 -32.65 13.31 -14.01
C ARG A 146 -32.31 13.40 -15.50
N LEU A 147 -32.88 12.52 -16.33
CA LEU A 147 -32.84 12.61 -17.79
C LEU A 147 -33.88 13.62 -18.32
N VAL A 148 -33.40 14.56 -19.15
CA VAL A 148 -34.23 15.58 -19.80
C VAL A 148 -33.87 15.71 -21.28
N GLU A 149 -34.82 16.19 -22.09
CA GLU A 149 -34.58 16.50 -23.51
C GLU A 149 -33.72 17.77 -23.68
N GLY A 150 -33.07 17.88 -24.84
CA GLY A 150 -32.31 19.10 -25.20
C GLY A 150 -30.94 19.27 -24.51
N ARG A 151 -30.47 18.27 -23.76
CA ARG A 151 -29.12 18.24 -23.20
C ARG A 151 -28.32 17.08 -23.78
N LYS A 152 -27.00 17.25 -23.83
CA LYS A 152 -26.05 16.16 -24.14
C LYS A 152 -25.97 15.20 -22.96
N LEU A 153 -25.81 13.92 -23.22
CA LEU A 153 -25.50 12.92 -22.21
C LEU A 153 -23.98 12.78 -22.12
N ILE A 154 -23.41 13.24 -21.00
CA ILE A 154 -21.97 13.13 -20.72
C ILE A 154 -21.78 12.18 -19.52
N LEU A 155 -20.92 11.18 -19.69
CA LEU A 155 -20.60 10.20 -18.64
C LEU A 155 -19.10 9.88 -18.68
N GLY A 156 -18.39 10.10 -17.58
CA GLY A 156 -16.94 9.96 -17.51
C GLY A 156 -16.21 10.83 -18.54
N GLY A 157 -16.73 12.04 -18.80
CA GLY A 157 -16.23 12.97 -19.79
C GLY A 157 -16.49 12.55 -21.26
N VAL A 158 -17.27 11.49 -21.49
CA VAL A 158 -17.59 10.99 -22.84
C VAL A 158 -19.01 11.40 -23.21
N GLU A 159 -19.17 12.07 -24.35
CA GLU A 159 -20.49 12.34 -24.93
C GLU A 159 -21.06 11.03 -25.50
N VAL A 160 -22.17 10.58 -24.93
CA VAL A 160 -22.88 9.37 -25.35
C VAL A 160 -24.05 9.78 -26.22
N PRO A 161 -24.13 9.31 -27.47
CA PRO A 161 -25.28 9.61 -28.35
C PRO A 161 -26.58 9.11 -27.76
N TYR A 162 -27.46 10.03 -27.38
CA TYR A 162 -28.78 9.75 -26.86
C TYR A 162 -29.68 10.97 -26.98
N GLU A 163 -30.99 10.75 -27.06
CA GLU A 163 -31.99 11.80 -27.22
C GLU A 163 -32.16 12.70 -25.99
N LYS A 164 -31.74 12.21 -24.81
CA LYS A 164 -31.80 12.92 -23.52
C LYS A 164 -30.43 13.03 -22.92
N GLY A 165 -30.21 14.08 -22.11
CA GLY A 165 -29.04 14.24 -21.30
C GLY A 165 -29.41 14.49 -19.84
N LEU A 166 -28.40 14.58 -18.98
CA LEU A 166 -28.60 14.75 -17.54
C LEU A 166 -28.80 16.23 -17.16
N LEU A 167 -29.72 16.50 -16.24
CA LEU A 167 -30.02 17.83 -15.71
C LEU A 167 -29.11 18.11 -14.51
N GLY A 168 -28.34 19.19 -14.56
CA GLY A 168 -27.47 19.68 -13.48
C GLY A 168 -26.90 21.05 -13.78
N HIS A 169 -26.16 21.62 -12.84
CA HIS A 169 -25.54 22.96 -12.96
C HIS A 169 -24.26 22.93 -13.80
N SER A 170 -23.52 21.82 -13.77
CA SER A 170 -22.34 21.53 -14.60
C SER A 170 -22.75 20.82 -15.89
N ASP A 171 -21.86 20.01 -16.48
CA ASP A 171 -22.16 19.04 -17.51
C ASP A 171 -23.01 17.85 -17.01
N ALA A 172 -23.28 17.79 -15.69
CA ALA A 172 -24.05 16.76 -15.00
C ALA A 172 -23.50 15.34 -15.18
N ASP A 173 -22.18 15.19 -15.24
CA ASP A 173 -21.50 13.91 -15.34
C ASP A 173 -21.60 13.12 -14.02
N VAL A 174 -22.69 12.39 -13.87
CA VAL A 174 -22.98 11.59 -12.67
C VAL A 174 -21.87 10.58 -12.32
N LEU A 175 -21.15 10.06 -13.33
CA LEU A 175 -20.05 9.13 -13.09
C LEU A 175 -18.82 9.83 -12.48
N ALA A 176 -18.43 10.96 -13.07
CA ALA A 176 -17.30 11.74 -12.56
C ALA A 176 -17.60 12.29 -11.15
N HIS A 177 -18.82 12.73 -10.88
CA HIS A 177 -19.25 13.20 -9.55
C HIS A 177 -19.16 12.09 -8.50
N ALA A 178 -19.73 10.90 -8.77
CA ALA A 178 -19.64 9.77 -7.85
C ALA A 178 -18.19 9.36 -7.55
N VAL A 179 -17.31 9.40 -8.57
CA VAL A 179 -15.88 9.10 -8.39
C VAL A 179 -15.19 10.15 -7.52
N MET A 180 -15.44 11.43 -7.77
CA MET A 180 -14.86 12.52 -6.96
C MET A 180 -15.28 12.42 -5.49
N ASP A 181 -16.57 12.14 -5.21
CA ASP A 181 -17.08 11.96 -3.85
C ASP A 181 -16.46 10.73 -3.16
N ALA A 182 -16.27 9.63 -3.90
CA ALA A 182 -15.58 8.47 -3.36
C ALA A 182 -14.14 8.79 -2.93
N VAL A 183 -13.42 9.54 -3.76
CA VAL A 183 -12.02 9.94 -3.52
C VAL A 183 -11.91 10.89 -2.33
N LEU A 184 -12.71 11.96 -2.30
CA LEU A 184 -12.74 12.94 -1.21
C LEU A 184 -13.18 12.30 0.11
N GLY A 185 -14.24 11.48 0.06
CA GLY A 185 -14.76 10.76 1.21
C GLY A 185 -13.74 9.80 1.83
N ALA A 186 -12.94 9.10 1.01
CA ALA A 186 -11.84 8.25 1.48
C ALA A 186 -10.82 9.02 2.32
N ALA A 187 -10.51 10.25 1.94
CA ALA A 187 -9.60 11.14 2.64
C ALA A 187 -10.24 11.85 3.86
N ALA A 188 -11.56 11.72 4.05
CA ALA A 188 -12.36 12.47 5.01
C ALA A 188 -12.32 13.99 4.75
N LEU A 189 -12.36 14.38 3.46
CA LEU A 189 -12.34 15.77 3.01
C LEU A 189 -13.73 16.29 2.59
N GLY A 190 -14.82 15.57 2.92
CA GLY A 190 -16.19 15.94 2.56
C GLY A 190 -16.58 15.48 1.16
N ASP A 191 -17.30 16.30 0.42
CA ASP A 191 -17.90 16.04 -0.88
C ASP A 191 -17.58 17.14 -1.90
N ILE A 192 -17.94 16.93 -3.17
CA ILE A 192 -17.68 17.90 -4.25
C ILE A 192 -18.40 19.23 -4.02
N GLY A 193 -19.57 19.24 -3.36
CA GLY A 193 -20.32 20.46 -3.09
C GLY A 193 -19.61 21.41 -2.13
N GLN A 194 -18.79 20.87 -1.21
CA GLN A 194 -17.97 21.69 -0.30
C GLN A 194 -16.77 22.31 -1.02
N HIS A 195 -16.18 21.65 -2.01
CA HIS A 195 -15.02 22.12 -2.75
C HIS A 195 -15.40 22.97 -3.97
N PHE A 196 -16.55 22.70 -4.60
CA PHE A 196 -17.02 23.32 -5.83
C PHE A 196 -18.51 23.68 -5.70
N PRO A 197 -18.86 24.69 -4.88
CA PRO A 197 -20.25 25.01 -4.60
C PRO A 197 -20.97 25.51 -5.87
N ASP A 198 -22.17 24.98 -6.09
CA ASP A 198 -23.04 25.36 -7.23
C ASP A 198 -23.38 26.85 -7.29
N THR A 199 -23.19 27.57 -6.19
CA THR A 199 -23.39 29.04 -6.12
C THR A 199 -22.25 29.85 -6.69
N ALA A 200 -21.10 29.23 -6.98
CA ALA A 200 -19.94 29.94 -7.54
C ALA A 200 -20.04 29.97 -9.08
N GLU A 201 -20.10 31.17 -9.65
CA GLU A 201 -20.20 31.38 -11.10
C GLU A 201 -19.07 30.74 -11.91
N GLU A 202 -17.89 30.57 -11.29
CA GLU A 202 -16.73 29.94 -11.93
C GLU A 202 -16.93 28.46 -12.29
N TYR A 203 -17.89 27.77 -11.64
CA TYR A 203 -18.21 26.37 -11.90
C TYR A 203 -19.49 26.15 -12.72
N ALA A 204 -20.17 27.22 -13.10
CA ALA A 204 -21.35 27.16 -13.94
C ALA A 204 -21.01 26.57 -15.34
N GLY A 205 -21.57 25.40 -15.67
CA GLY A 205 -21.26 24.68 -16.90
C GLY A 205 -19.83 24.07 -16.95
N ALA A 206 -19.18 23.93 -15.81
CA ALA A 206 -17.84 23.35 -15.75
C ALA A 206 -17.80 21.91 -16.29
N ASP A 207 -16.68 21.57 -16.94
CA ASP A 207 -16.31 20.20 -17.31
C ASP A 207 -15.95 19.42 -16.04
N SER A 208 -16.72 18.37 -15.73
CA SER A 208 -16.47 17.55 -14.54
C SER A 208 -15.10 16.89 -14.52
N LEU A 209 -14.45 16.66 -15.66
CA LEU A 209 -13.07 16.16 -15.69
C LEU A 209 -12.06 17.22 -15.26
N MET A 210 -12.35 18.52 -15.49
CA MET A 210 -11.53 19.59 -14.94
C MET A 210 -11.63 19.61 -13.41
N LEU A 211 -12.84 19.43 -12.85
CA LEU A 211 -13.02 19.29 -11.40
C LEU A 211 -12.32 18.06 -10.85
N ALA A 212 -12.35 16.93 -11.55
CA ALA A 212 -11.65 15.71 -11.18
C ALA A 212 -10.12 15.91 -11.08
N ARG A 213 -9.50 16.68 -12.00
CA ARG A 213 -8.09 17.05 -11.91
C ARG A 213 -7.81 17.87 -10.64
N ARG A 214 -8.70 18.79 -10.29
CA ARG A 214 -8.57 19.57 -9.04
C ARG A 214 -8.68 18.70 -7.80
N VAL A 215 -9.59 17.70 -7.79
CA VAL A 215 -9.66 16.70 -6.71
C VAL A 215 -8.35 15.93 -6.60
N ALA A 216 -7.73 15.50 -7.69
CA ALA A 216 -6.44 14.81 -7.67
C ALA A 216 -5.31 15.71 -7.08
N GLU A 217 -5.30 17.02 -7.39
CA GLU A 217 -4.38 17.99 -6.79
C GLU A 217 -4.62 18.14 -5.28
N ILE A 218 -5.89 18.22 -4.84
CA ILE A 218 -6.27 18.29 -3.42
C ILE A 218 -5.77 17.04 -2.68
N MET A 219 -5.99 15.85 -3.26
CA MET A 219 -5.53 14.59 -2.67
C MET A 219 -4.01 14.56 -2.48
N THR A 220 -3.27 14.94 -3.51
CA THR A 220 -1.79 15.02 -3.46
C THR A 220 -1.33 16.02 -2.40
N GLY A 221 -1.98 17.19 -2.32
CA GLY A 221 -1.68 18.22 -1.33
C GLY A 221 -1.92 17.78 0.12
N HIS A 222 -2.79 16.81 0.34
CA HIS A 222 -3.06 16.19 1.64
C HIS A 222 -2.26 14.90 1.90
N GLY A 223 -1.29 14.57 1.04
CA GLY A 223 -0.43 13.40 1.19
C GLY A 223 -1.14 12.06 0.90
N TRP A 224 -2.13 12.08 -0.03
CA TRP A 224 -2.83 10.88 -0.47
C TRP A 224 -2.58 10.58 -1.94
N ARG A 225 -2.46 9.32 -2.28
CA ARG A 225 -2.43 8.77 -3.63
C ARG A 225 -3.66 7.91 -3.87
N ILE A 226 -4.28 8.04 -5.03
CA ILE A 226 -5.39 7.18 -5.44
C ILE A 226 -4.79 5.90 -6.03
N GLU A 227 -5.16 4.74 -5.47
CA GLU A 227 -4.64 3.44 -5.87
C GLU A 227 -5.55 2.72 -6.86
N ASN A 228 -6.88 2.82 -6.64
CA ASN A 228 -7.87 2.11 -7.45
C ASN A 228 -9.22 2.82 -7.40
N ILE A 229 -9.93 2.81 -8.53
CA ILE A 229 -11.31 3.27 -8.67
C ILE A 229 -12.13 2.15 -9.29
N ASP A 230 -13.27 1.84 -8.68
CA ASP A 230 -14.28 0.94 -9.24
C ASP A 230 -15.64 1.63 -9.21
N ALA A 231 -16.26 1.81 -10.40
CA ALA A 231 -17.54 2.51 -10.54
C ALA A 231 -18.55 1.68 -11.30
N THR A 232 -19.83 1.87 -10.97
CA THR A 232 -20.96 1.22 -11.62
C THR A 232 -22.03 2.26 -11.97
N ILE A 233 -22.40 2.32 -13.24
CA ILE A 233 -23.46 3.19 -13.75
C ILE A 233 -24.75 2.38 -13.83
N LEU A 234 -25.81 2.90 -13.23
CA LEU A 234 -27.18 2.37 -13.31
C LEU A 234 -27.93 3.12 -14.39
N CYS A 235 -28.11 2.46 -15.54
CA CYS A 235 -28.67 3.09 -16.74
C CYS A 235 -29.46 2.10 -17.58
N GLN A 236 -30.77 2.34 -17.70
CA GLN A 236 -31.64 1.49 -18.53
C GLN A 236 -31.37 1.68 -20.03
N ARG A 237 -31.13 2.91 -20.46
CA ARG A 237 -30.75 3.32 -21.81
C ARG A 237 -29.93 4.62 -21.78
N PRO A 238 -28.99 4.82 -22.75
CA PRO A 238 -28.58 3.93 -23.85
C PRO A 238 -27.68 2.78 -23.37
N LYS A 239 -27.26 1.87 -24.28
CA LYS A 239 -26.21 0.86 -24.00
C LYS A 239 -24.85 1.54 -23.85
N LEU A 240 -24.25 1.42 -22.69
CA LEU A 240 -22.99 2.11 -22.37
C LEU A 240 -21.72 1.29 -22.69
N ALA A 241 -21.84 -0.02 -22.89
CA ALA A 241 -20.70 -0.90 -23.12
C ALA A 241 -19.68 -0.40 -24.19
N PRO A 242 -20.08 0.15 -25.35
CA PRO A 242 -19.14 0.66 -26.34
C PRO A 242 -18.34 1.89 -25.86
N HIS A 243 -18.85 2.64 -24.88
CA HIS A 243 -18.28 3.90 -24.40
C HIS A 243 -17.40 3.72 -23.15
N ILE A 244 -17.53 2.60 -22.43
CA ILE A 244 -16.79 2.32 -21.20
C ILE A 244 -15.26 2.44 -21.35
N PRO A 245 -14.62 1.92 -22.42
CA PRO A 245 -13.17 2.07 -22.57
C PRO A 245 -12.72 3.53 -22.62
N ALA A 246 -13.48 4.41 -23.28
CA ALA A 246 -13.18 5.83 -23.36
C ALA A 246 -13.41 6.54 -22.02
N MET A 247 -14.47 6.20 -21.27
CA MET A 247 -14.75 6.72 -19.93
C MET A 247 -13.59 6.38 -18.97
N ARG A 248 -13.14 5.12 -18.98
CA ARG A 248 -11.99 4.68 -18.16
C ARG A 248 -10.73 5.47 -18.48
N ALA A 249 -10.42 5.64 -19.76
CA ALA A 249 -9.23 6.37 -20.19
C ALA A 249 -9.25 7.83 -19.72
N LYS A 250 -10.39 8.52 -19.89
CA LYS A 250 -10.54 9.92 -19.50
C LYS A 250 -10.50 10.13 -17.97
N LEU A 251 -11.14 9.26 -17.20
CA LEU A 251 -11.07 9.30 -15.73
C LEU A 251 -9.64 9.03 -15.25
N ALA A 252 -8.97 8.02 -15.82
CA ALA A 252 -7.57 7.73 -15.49
C ALA A 252 -6.66 8.91 -15.77
N GLU A 253 -6.81 9.58 -16.92
CA GLU A 253 -6.08 10.79 -17.26
C GLU A 253 -6.36 11.93 -16.26
N ALA A 254 -7.64 12.16 -15.91
CA ALA A 254 -8.05 13.24 -15.01
C ALA A 254 -7.47 13.06 -13.60
N PHE A 255 -7.44 11.83 -13.09
CA PHE A 255 -6.88 11.52 -11.78
C PHE A 255 -5.37 11.22 -11.79
N GLY A 256 -4.72 11.27 -12.95
CA GLY A 256 -3.27 11.03 -13.08
C GLY A 256 -2.85 9.60 -12.73
N MET A 257 -3.70 8.60 -13.06
CA MET A 257 -3.47 7.20 -12.69
C MET A 257 -3.50 6.27 -13.92
N PRO A 258 -2.93 5.04 -13.83
CA PRO A 258 -2.97 4.09 -14.94
C PRO A 258 -4.38 3.59 -15.21
N VAL A 259 -4.72 3.35 -16.48
CA VAL A 259 -6.07 2.92 -16.93
C VAL A 259 -6.49 1.58 -16.32
N ASP A 260 -5.55 0.69 -16.04
CA ASP A 260 -5.81 -0.62 -15.42
C ASP A 260 -6.23 -0.53 -13.94
N ALA A 261 -5.98 0.62 -13.28
CA ALA A 261 -6.45 0.92 -11.94
C ALA A 261 -7.87 1.54 -11.91
N VAL A 262 -8.49 1.82 -13.09
CA VAL A 262 -9.84 2.36 -13.20
C VAL A 262 -10.77 1.32 -13.82
N SER A 263 -11.77 0.88 -13.06
CA SER A 263 -12.86 0.03 -13.51
C SER A 263 -14.16 0.84 -13.64
N VAL A 264 -14.85 0.69 -14.77
CA VAL A 264 -16.20 1.22 -14.99
C VAL A 264 -17.07 0.10 -15.52
N LYS A 265 -18.23 -0.09 -14.89
CA LYS A 265 -19.26 -1.06 -15.27
C LYS A 265 -20.58 -0.34 -15.48
N ALA A 266 -21.46 -0.90 -16.25
CA ALA A 266 -22.83 -0.43 -16.40
C ALA A 266 -23.80 -1.60 -16.24
N THR A 267 -24.92 -1.35 -15.58
CA THR A 267 -26.01 -2.31 -15.40
C THR A 267 -27.36 -1.65 -15.60
N THR A 268 -28.37 -2.44 -15.93
CA THR A 268 -29.80 -2.05 -15.87
C THR A 268 -30.34 -2.40 -14.48
N GLU A 269 -31.48 -1.84 -14.14
CA GLU A 269 -32.22 -2.27 -12.95
C GLU A 269 -33.51 -3.06 -13.34
N GLU A 270 -33.48 -3.70 -14.50
CA GLU A 270 -34.55 -4.59 -14.98
C GLU A 270 -35.96 -3.94 -14.95
N HIS A 271 -36.01 -2.63 -15.31
CA HIS A 271 -37.22 -1.79 -15.26
C HIS A 271 -37.75 -1.49 -13.86
N LEU A 272 -36.95 -1.67 -12.81
CA LEU A 272 -37.31 -1.31 -11.44
C LEU A 272 -36.74 0.06 -11.06
N GLY A 273 -37.51 0.83 -10.27
CA GLY A 273 -37.14 2.13 -9.79
C GLY A 273 -36.95 3.20 -10.89
N PHE A 274 -36.53 4.38 -10.49
CA PHE A 274 -36.43 5.55 -11.40
C PHE A 274 -35.39 5.38 -12.52
N THR A 275 -34.28 4.66 -12.27
CA THR A 275 -33.29 4.36 -13.30
C THR A 275 -33.77 3.30 -14.27
N GLY A 276 -34.46 2.27 -13.76
CA GLY A 276 -35.09 1.23 -14.58
C GLY A 276 -36.26 1.76 -15.43
N GLU A 277 -36.98 2.78 -14.95
CA GLU A 277 -38.01 3.50 -15.71
C GLU A 277 -37.43 4.52 -16.71
N GLY A 278 -36.09 4.76 -16.68
CA GLY A 278 -35.44 5.70 -17.58
C GLY A 278 -35.72 7.17 -17.25
N LEU A 279 -36.03 7.48 -15.98
CA LEU A 279 -36.25 8.84 -15.49
C LEU A 279 -34.94 9.54 -15.12
N GLY A 280 -33.88 8.79 -14.87
CA GLY A 280 -32.56 9.27 -14.49
C GLY A 280 -31.45 8.24 -14.68
N ILE A 281 -30.23 8.66 -14.46
CA ILE A 281 -29.07 7.79 -14.38
C ILE A 281 -28.43 8.02 -13.02
N ALA A 282 -27.97 6.94 -12.37
CA ALA A 282 -27.21 6.98 -11.13
C ALA A 282 -25.85 6.34 -11.32
N ALA A 283 -24.90 6.72 -10.48
CA ALA A 283 -23.60 6.07 -10.42
C ALA A 283 -23.16 5.85 -8.97
N HIS A 284 -22.56 4.70 -8.72
CA HIS A 284 -21.81 4.39 -7.50
C HIS A 284 -20.34 4.29 -7.84
N ALA A 285 -19.49 4.77 -6.95
CA ALA A 285 -18.06 4.59 -7.06
C ALA A 285 -17.46 4.19 -5.70
N VAL A 286 -16.40 3.40 -5.75
CA VAL A 286 -15.53 3.10 -4.62
C VAL A 286 -14.11 3.48 -5.01
N ALA A 287 -13.40 4.16 -4.13
CA ALA A 287 -12.00 4.50 -4.31
C ALA A 287 -11.17 3.96 -3.15
N LEU A 288 -10.01 3.40 -3.48
CA LEU A 288 -8.96 3.04 -2.54
C LEU A 288 -7.87 4.10 -2.65
N ILE A 289 -7.47 4.67 -1.51
CA ILE A 289 -6.38 5.64 -1.41
C ILE A 289 -5.33 5.17 -0.42
N GLU A 290 -4.10 5.62 -0.63
CA GLU A 290 -2.93 5.30 0.19
C GLU A 290 -2.23 6.57 0.62
N ALA A 291 -1.72 6.63 1.87
CA ALA A 291 -0.86 7.73 2.32
C ALA A 291 0.52 7.64 1.64
N VAL A 292 1.02 8.77 1.12
CA VAL A 292 2.32 8.88 0.44
C VAL A 292 3.44 9.12 1.44
#